data_4ee512d4e95c28af9e742098cba7d335
#
_entry.id   4ee512d4e95c28af9e742098cba7d335
#
_cell.length_a   1.000
_cell.length_b   1.000
_cell.length_c   1.000
_cell.angle_alpha   90.00
_cell.angle_beta   90.00
_cell.angle_gamma   90.00
#
_symmetry.space_group_name_H-M   'P 1'
#
loop_
_entity.id
_entity.type
_entity.pdbx_description
1 polymer ?
#
loop_
_entity_poly.entity_id
_entity_poly.type
_entity_poly.pdbx_seq_one_letter_code
_entity_poly.pdbx_strand_id
1 'polypeptide(L)'
;MKTILEMFEEVAALVPWLVVVWLLFGFASMASAQQLTKEQDIIAQTLLGEARGEGKAGVYAVGCVIKQRMNHKSFPSTATGVCLQRSQFEYWVQNKRAKWDDQNRSNVRSLMKTDKEIVRYAKQVAIHINSLDLSYTNNADHYCHINEHNYWTKGQTPVRVIDKHKFYKLRK
;
A
#
# COMPACT_ATOMS: atom_id res chain seq x y z
N MET A 1 35.70 -48.37 -29.49
CA MET A 1 36.13 -47.20 -28.70
C MET A 1 35.63 -45.98 -29.47
N LYS A 2 34.71 -45.20 -28.90
CA LYS A 2 34.31 -43.92 -29.51
C LYS A 2 35.50 -42.96 -29.45
N THR A 3 35.69 -42.20 -30.52
CA THR A 3 36.75 -41.21 -30.58
C THR A 3 36.39 -40.01 -29.66
N ILE A 4 37.40 -39.31 -29.21
CA ILE A 4 37.19 -38.08 -28.37
C ILE A 4 36.33 -37.08 -29.12
N LEU A 5 36.40 -37.01 -30.45
CA LEU A 5 35.61 -36.12 -31.29
C LEU A 5 34.11 -36.45 -31.25
N GLU A 6 33.76 -37.74 -31.33
CA GLU A 6 32.35 -38.21 -31.23
C GLU A 6 31.76 -37.92 -29.86
N MET A 7 32.54 -37.96 -28.80
CA MET A 7 32.10 -37.58 -27.44
C MET A 7 31.82 -36.08 -27.32
N PHE A 8 32.59 -35.23 -27.98
CA PHE A 8 32.37 -33.78 -28.00
C PHE A 8 31.09 -33.39 -28.78
N GLU A 9 30.78 -34.06 -29.87
CA GLU A 9 29.56 -33.83 -30.65
C GLU A 9 28.30 -34.21 -29.85
N GLU A 10 28.31 -35.35 -29.13
CA GLU A 10 27.23 -35.77 -28.28
C GLU A 10 26.97 -34.76 -27.13
N VAL A 11 28.00 -34.19 -26.51
CA VAL A 11 27.88 -33.20 -25.44
C VAL A 11 27.42 -31.86 -26.00
N ALA A 12 27.92 -31.45 -27.17
CA ALA A 12 27.48 -30.22 -27.84
C ALA A 12 26.00 -30.23 -28.25
N ALA A 13 25.48 -31.39 -28.61
CA ALA A 13 24.04 -31.56 -28.92
C ALA A 13 23.11 -31.44 -27.70
N LEU A 14 23.62 -31.66 -26.48
CA LEU A 14 22.81 -31.57 -25.23
C LEU A 14 22.78 -30.15 -24.66
N VAL A 15 23.76 -29.30 -25.01
CA VAL A 15 23.86 -27.93 -24.49
C VAL A 15 22.60 -27.07 -24.82
N PRO A 16 22.07 -27.11 -26.07
CA PRO A 16 20.87 -26.35 -26.39
C PRO A 16 19.65 -26.78 -25.57
N TRP A 17 19.49 -28.07 -25.30
CA TRP A 17 18.39 -28.62 -24.51
C TRP A 17 18.51 -28.24 -23.04
N LEU A 18 19.71 -28.23 -22.48
CA LEU A 18 19.94 -27.79 -21.10
C LEU A 18 19.64 -26.30 -20.93
N VAL A 19 19.97 -25.47 -21.92
CA VAL A 19 19.65 -24.03 -21.92
C VAL A 19 18.14 -23.82 -22.03
N VAL A 20 17.44 -24.56 -22.87
CA VAL A 20 15.98 -24.50 -23.00
C VAL A 20 15.29 -24.95 -21.72
N VAL A 21 15.77 -26.03 -21.11
CA VAL A 21 15.25 -26.51 -19.81
C VAL A 21 15.51 -25.48 -18.71
N TRP A 22 16.68 -24.85 -18.68
CA TRP A 22 17.00 -23.77 -17.74
C TRP A 22 16.12 -22.53 -17.95
N LEU A 23 15.84 -22.15 -19.22
CA LEU A 23 14.91 -21.07 -19.54
C LEU A 23 13.48 -21.41 -19.17
N LEU A 24 13.03 -22.66 -19.33
CA LEU A 24 11.67 -23.09 -18.98
C LEU A 24 11.47 -23.25 -17.46
N PHE A 25 12.49 -23.67 -16.71
CA PHE A 25 12.41 -23.86 -15.26
C PHE A 25 12.97 -22.68 -14.46
N GLY A 26 13.90 -21.90 -15.04
CA GLY A 26 14.49 -20.74 -14.38
C GLY A 26 13.54 -19.53 -14.25
N PHE A 27 12.51 -19.43 -15.09
CA PHE A 27 11.49 -18.39 -14.99
C PHE A 27 10.25 -18.75 -14.15
N ALA A 28 10.20 -19.96 -13.61
CA ALA A 28 9.31 -20.26 -12.51
C ALA A 28 9.86 -19.66 -11.18
N SER A 29 10.36 -18.44 -11.21
CA SER A 29 10.36 -17.57 -10.04
C SER A 29 8.90 -17.36 -9.70
N MET A 30 8.37 -18.27 -8.87
CA MET A 30 7.12 -18.07 -8.19
C MET A 30 7.25 -16.71 -7.52
N ALA A 31 6.53 -15.72 -8.05
CA ALA A 31 6.18 -14.53 -7.30
C ALA A 31 5.31 -15.06 -6.14
N SER A 32 5.97 -15.59 -5.12
CA SER A 32 5.35 -15.96 -3.85
C SER A 32 4.63 -14.70 -3.41
N ALA A 33 3.31 -14.74 -3.38
CA ALA A 33 2.53 -13.61 -2.90
C ALA A 33 3.04 -13.33 -1.49
N GLN A 34 3.85 -12.31 -1.34
CA GLN A 34 4.49 -11.96 -0.07
C GLN A 34 3.40 -11.81 0.97
N GLN A 35 3.37 -12.72 1.94
CA GLN A 35 2.41 -12.67 3.02
C GLN A 35 2.69 -11.42 3.87
N LEU A 36 1.69 -10.55 3.98
CA LEU A 36 1.80 -9.34 4.79
C LEU A 36 1.99 -9.69 6.27
N THR A 37 2.81 -8.93 6.95
CA THR A 37 2.80 -8.92 8.42
C THR A 37 1.46 -8.35 8.92
N LYS A 38 1.12 -8.61 10.19
CA LYS A 38 -0.09 -8.05 10.80
C LYS A 38 -0.12 -6.51 10.72
N GLU A 39 1.01 -5.85 10.88
CA GLU A 39 1.13 -4.40 10.75
C GLU A 39 0.84 -3.95 9.31
N GLN A 40 1.48 -4.57 8.31
CA GLN A 40 1.26 -4.25 6.90
C GLN A 40 -0.20 -4.49 6.48
N ASP A 41 -0.85 -5.52 7.02
CA ASP A 41 -2.26 -5.80 6.75
C ASP A 41 -3.17 -4.69 7.31
N ILE A 42 -2.93 -4.21 8.53
CA ILE A 42 -3.64 -3.07 9.12
C ILE A 42 -3.47 -1.82 8.26
N ILE A 43 -2.24 -1.52 7.84
CA ILE A 43 -1.97 -0.36 6.98
C ILE A 43 -2.71 -0.50 5.65
N ALA A 44 -2.60 -1.64 4.96
CA ALA A 44 -3.25 -1.86 3.67
C ALA A 44 -4.78 -1.76 3.76
N GLN A 45 -5.39 -2.29 4.81
CA GLN A 45 -6.82 -2.13 5.07
C GLN A 45 -7.20 -0.67 5.31
N THR A 46 -6.40 0.09 6.07
CA THR A 46 -6.60 1.53 6.29
C THR A 46 -6.58 2.28 4.96
N LEU A 47 -5.55 2.07 4.15
CA LEU A 47 -5.39 2.71 2.84
C LEU A 47 -6.59 2.45 1.92
N LEU A 48 -7.06 1.20 1.86
CA LEU A 48 -8.23 0.84 1.06
C LEU A 48 -9.54 1.38 1.66
N GLY A 49 -9.65 1.40 2.98
CA GLY A 49 -10.81 1.96 3.66
C GLY A 49 -11.02 3.44 3.37
N GLU A 50 -9.93 4.19 3.38
CA GLU A 50 -9.93 5.65 3.25
C GLU A 50 -9.85 6.15 1.79
N ALA A 51 -9.13 5.44 0.91
CA ALA A 51 -8.74 6.02 -0.37
C ALA A 51 -8.90 5.10 -1.60
N ARG A 52 -9.54 3.91 -1.50
CA ARG A 52 -9.68 3.04 -2.69
C ARG A 52 -10.45 3.68 -3.85
N GLY A 53 -11.35 4.63 -3.55
CA GLY A 53 -12.12 5.38 -4.53
C GLY A 53 -11.32 6.48 -5.24
N GLU A 54 -10.17 6.85 -4.68
CA GLU A 54 -9.26 7.89 -5.18
C GLU A 54 -8.08 7.31 -5.99
N GLY A 55 -8.14 6.02 -6.32
CA GLY A 55 -7.10 5.34 -7.07
C GLY A 55 -5.74 5.29 -6.36
N LYS A 56 -4.69 5.05 -7.14
CA LYS A 56 -3.31 4.93 -6.60
C LYS A 56 -2.81 6.23 -5.97
N ALA A 57 -3.15 7.37 -6.55
CA ALA A 57 -2.72 8.68 -6.05
C ALA A 57 -3.23 8.95 -4.64
N GLY A 58 -4.52 8.70 -4.39
CA GLY A 58 -5.12 8.85 -3.06
C GLY A 58 -4.56 7.85 -2.05
N VAL A 59 -4.41 6.58 -2.45
CA VAL A 59 -3.81 5.53 -1.59
C VAL A 59 -2.40 5.93 -1.16
N TYR A 60 -1.56 6.41 -2.09
CA TYR A 60 -0.20 6.87 -1.78
C TYR A 60 -0.22 8.08 -0.84
N ALA A 61 -1.09 9.05 -1.12
CA ALA A 61 -1.20 10.28 -0.33
C ALA A 61 -1.63 10.00 1.12
N VAL A 62 -2.60 9.10 1.36
CA VAL A 62 -2.97 8.68 2.72
C VAL A 62 -1.81 7.94 3.38
N GLY A 63 -1.06 7.12 2.66
CA GLY A 63 0.19 6.51 3.15
C GLY A 63 1.21 7.56 3.62
N CYS A 64 1.41 8.62 2.85
CA CYS A 64 2.29 9.74 3.24
C CYS A 64 1.81 10.41 4.53
N VAL A 65 0.50 10.60 4.72
CA VAL A 65 -0.03 11.14 6.00
C VAL A 65 0.25 10.20 7.18
N ILE A 66 0.08 8.88 6.99
CA ILE A 66 0.42 7.90 8.04
C ILE A 66 1.90 8.03 8.41
N LYS A 67 2.81 8.02 7.43
CA LYS A 67 4.24 8.17 7.66
C LYS A 67 4.60 9.52 8.32
N GLN A 68 4.00 10.63 7.85
CA GLN A 68 4.24 11.95 8.43
C GLN A 68 3.82 11.98 9.91
N ARG A 69 2.68 11.37 10.26
CA ARG A 69 2.24 11.27 11.65
C ARG A 69 3.21 10.45 12.50
N MET A 70 3.73 9.32 12.01
CA MET A 70 4.76 8.53 12.72
C MET A 70 6.00 9.34 13.06
N ASN A 71 6.37 10.29 12.21
CA ASN A 71 7.55 11.14 12.39
C ASN A 71 7.30 12.32 13.33
N HIS A 72 6.07 12.53 13.78
CA HIS A 72 5.72 13.69 14.60
C HIS A 72 5.34 13.28 16.02
N LYS A 73 5.96 13.91 17.02
CA LYS A 73 5.82 13.62 18.47
C LYS A 73 4.39 13.64 19.04
N SER A 74 3.45 14.28 18.32
CA SER A 74 2.04 14.34 18.74
C SER A 74 1.21 13.12 18.34
N PHE A 75 1.81 12.17 17.62
CA PHE A 75 1.16 10.96 17.13
C PHE A 75 1.92 9.71 17.59
N PRO A 76 1.31 8.52 17.52
CA PRO A 76 2.03 7.29 17.74
C PRO A 76 3.22 7.14 16.79
N SER A 77 4.33 6.57 17.27
CA SER A 77 5.55 6.37 16.48
C SER A 77 5.53 5.15 15.55
N THR A 78 4.46 4.36 15.58
CA THR A 78 4.29 3.20 14.71
C THR A 78 3.12 3.38 13.76
N ALA A 79 3.20 2.82 12.54
CA ALA A 79 2.12 2.91 11.57
C ALA A 79 0.82 2.28 12.09
N THR A 80 0.90 1.12 12.75
CA THR A 80 -0.26 0.50 13.41
C THR A 80 -0.87 1.42 14.45
N GLY A 81 -0.04 2.03 15.29
CA GLY A 81 -0.51 2.99 16.29
C GLY A 81 -1.22 4.19 15.67
N VAL A 82 -0.69 4.74 14.59
CA VAL A 82 -1.32 5.83 13.82
C VAL A 82 -2.64 5.38 13.21
N CYS A 83 -2.66 4.23 12.54
CA CYS A 83 -3.87 3.70 11.89
C CYS A 83 -5.01 3.43 12.88
N LEU A 84 -4.68 2.88 14.05
CA LEU A 84 -5.66 2.49 15.07
C LEU A 84 -5.94 3.59 16.10
N GLN A 85 -5.31 4.75 15.97
CA GLN A 85 -5.55 5.87 16.88
C GLN A 85 -7.04 6.28 16.83
N ARG A 86 -7.64 6.41 18.00
CA ARG A 86 -9.08 6.70 18.14
C ARG A 86 -9.49 7.92 17.32
N SER A 87 -10.54 7.78 16.53
CA SER A 87 -11.16 8.85 15.73
C SER A 87 -10.25 9.50 14.67
N GLN A 88 -9.16 8.84 14.24
CA GLN A 88 -8.27 9.38 13.21
C GLN A 88 -8.60 8.86 11.82
N PHE A 89 -8.97 7.59 11.70
CA PHE A 89 -9.37 6.97 10.42
C PHE A 89 -10.78 6.41 10.57
N GLU A 90 -11.69 6.87 9.72
CA GLU A 90 -13.11 6.49 9.77
C GLU A 90 -13.28 4.97 9.59
N TYR A 91 -12.44 4.35 8.79
CA TYR A 91 -12.43 2.90 8.59
C TYR A 91 -12.39 2.09 9.90
N TRP A 92 -11.70 2.59 10.95
CA TRP A 92 -11.55 1.92 12.24
C TRP A 92 -12.55 2.40 13.31
N VAL A 93 -13.28 3.49 13.04
CA VAL A 93 -14.25 4.01 14.01
C VAL A 93 -15.42 3.03 14.14
N GLN A 94 -15.60 2.50 15.34
CA GLN A 94 -16.76 1.67 15.68
C GLN A 94 -17.89 2.58 16.13
N ASN A 95 -18.66 3.12 15.22
CA ASN A 95 -19.86 3.86 15.56
C ASN A 95 -21.06 2.92 15.48
N LYS A 96 -21.65 2.58 16.63
CA LYS A 96 -22.83 1.67 16.71
C LYS A 96 -24.03 2.15 15.90
N ARG A 97 -23.99 3.39 15.38
CA ARG A 97 -25.07 3.98 14.59
C ARG A 97 -24.96 3.76 13.08
N ALA A 98 -23.83 3.30 12.58
CA ALA A 98 -23.60 3.24 11.14
C ALA A 98 -23.47 1.80 10.66
N LYS A 99 -24.57 1.22 10.15
CA LYS A 99 -24.52 -0.01 9.30
C LYS A 99 -23.50 0.13 8.17
N TRP A 100 -23.23 1.37 7.74
CA TRP A 100 -22.29 1.71 6.69
C TRP A 100 -20.83 1.38 7.06
N ASP A 101 -20.42 1.61 8.32
CA ASP A 101 -19.04 1.32 8.76
C ASP A 101 -18.76 -0.18 8.76
N ASP A 102 -19.73 -1.00 9.20
CA ASP A 102 -19.58 -2.45 9.19
C ASP A 102 -19.55 -2.99 7.75
N GLN A 103 -20.38 -2.43 6.86
CA GLN A 103 -20.39 -2.78 5.46
C GLN A 103 -19.08 -2.37 4.79
N ASN A 104 -18.54 -1.18 5.08
CA ASN A 104 -17.26 -0.73 4.55
C ASN A 104 -16.11 -1.66 4.99
N ARG A 105 -16.05 -2.04 6.26
CA ARG A 105 -15.06 -3.01 6.77
C ARG A 105 -15.19 -4.37 6.12
N SER A 106 -16.40 -4.87 5.95
CA SER A 106 -16.69 -6.13 5.27
C SER A 106 -16.23 -6.08 3.81
N ASN A 107 -16.56 -4.99 3.11
CA ASN A 107 -16.16 -4.79 1.72
C ASN A 107 -14.65 -4.74 1.56
N VAL A 108 -13.92 -4.02 2.43
CA VAL A 108 -12.46 -3.95 2.39
C VAL A 108 -11.83 -5.31 2.68
N ARG A 109 -12.31 -6.04 3.70
CA ARG A 109 -11.80 -7.39 4.00
C ARG A 109 -12.03 -8.37 2.84
N SER A 110 -13.18 -8.28 2.18
CA SER A 110 -13.47 -9.07 0.98
C SER A 110 -12.56 -8.66 -0.18
N LEU A 111 -12.38 -7.34 -0.39
CA LEU A 111 -11.50 -6.79 -1.42
C LEU A 111 -10.04 -7.23 -1.22
N MET A 112 -9.53 -7.26 0.00
CA MET A 112 -8.16 -7.70 0.35
C MET A 112 -7.84 -9.13 -0.10
N LYS A 113 -8.86 -9.98 -0.28
CA LYS A 113 -8.73 -11.35 -0.78
C LYS A 113 -8.63 -11.42 -2.32
N THR A 114 -8.85 -10.32 -3.02
CA THR A 114 -8.78 -10.26 -4.48
C THR A 114 -7.40 -9.86 -4.96
N ASP A 115 -7.12 -10.13 -6.23
CA ASP A 115 -5.89 -9.69 -6.89
C ASP A 115 -6.10 -8.41 -7.74
N LYS A 116 -7.00 -7.53 -7.32
CA LYS A 116 -7.21 -6.25 -8.00
C LYS A 116 -5.98 -5.36 -7.88
N GLU A 117 -5.72 -4.58 -8.92
CA GLU A 117 -4.55 -3.70 -9.00
C GLU A 117 -4.45 -2.74 -7.79
N ILE A 118 -5.56 -2.15 -7.38
CA ILE A 118 -5.58 -1.24 -6.21
C ILE A 118 -5.22 -1.96 -4.92
N VAL A 119 -5.57 -3.25 -4.77
CA VAL A 119 -5.20 -4.06 -3.60
C VAL A 119 -3.71 -4.34 -3.60
N ARG A 120 -3.16 -4.79 -4.74
CA ARG A 120 -1.70 -4.98 -4.89
C ARG A 120 -0.95 -3.70 -4.56
N TYR A 121 -1.42 -2.57 -5.09
CA TYR A 121 -0.81 -1.27 -4.84
C TYR A 121 -0.87 -0.86 -3.37
N ALA A 122 -2.02 -0.99 -2.71
CA ALA A 122 -2.14 -0.69 -1.27
C ALA A 122 -1.22 -1.57 -0.41
N LYS A 123 -1.09 -2.86 -0.75
CA LYS A 123 -0.13 -3.78 -0.10
C LYS A 123 1.32 -3.31 -0.30
N GLN A 124 1.70 -2.89 -1.50
CA GLN A 124 3.04 -2.35 -1.76
C GLN A 124 3.30 -1.07 -0.98
N VAL A 125 2.35 -0.12 -0.92
CA VAL A 125 2.48 1.08 -0.10
C VAL A 125 2.63 0.72 1.38
N ALA A 126 1.89 -0.27 1.89
CA ALA A 126 2.01 -0.73 3.27
C ALA A 126 3.37 -1.37 3.58
N ILE A 127 3.90 -2.18 2.65
CA ILE A 127 5.24 -2.79 2.79
C ILE A 127 6.33 -1.72 2.86
N HIS A 128 6.20 -0.68 2.04
CA HIS A 128 7.18 0.39 1.90
C HIS A 128 6.83 1.67 2.67
N ILE A 129 5.99 1.59 3.71
CA ILE A 129 5.48 2.76 4.44
C ILE A 129 6.60 3.70 4.92
N ASN A 130 7.73 3.15 5.34
CA ASN A 130 8.87 3.93 5.84
C ASN A 130 9.68 4.62 4.73
N SER A 131 9.48 4.27 3.46
CA SER A 131 10.23 4.79 2.30
C SER A 131 9.43 5.78 1.46
N LEU A 132 8.17 6.09 1.83
CA LEU A 132 7.34 7.00 1.04
C LEU A 132 7.93 8.41 0.98
N ASP A 133 7.78 9.08 -0.15
CA ASP A 133 8.18 10.47 -0.31
C ASP A 133 7.12 11.42 0.25
N LEU A 134 7.41 12.03 1.39
CA LEU A 134 6.49 12.95 2.07
C LEU A 134 6.28 14.27 1.30
N SER A 135 7.17 14.61 0.37
CA SER A 135 7.01 15.80 -0.48
C SER A 135 5.77 15.68 -1.39
N TYR A 136 5.33 14.45 -1.66
CA TYR A 136 4.13 14.17 -2.46
C TYR A 136 2.87 14.85 -1.89
N THR A 137 2.76 14.94 -0.57
CA THR A 137 1.68 15.65 0.14
C THR A 137 2.12 16.96 0.80
N ASN A 138 3.32 17.48 0.47
CA ASN A 138 3.95 18.61 1.13
C ASN A 138 4.04 18.44 2.66
N ASN A 139 4.37 17.21 3.12
CA ASN A 139 4.45 16.84 4.54
C ASN A 139 3.14 17.10 5.31
N ALA A 140 2.01 16.87 4.68
CA ALA A 140 0.72 16.98 5.32
C ALA A 140 0.52 15.90 6.38
N ASP A 141 -0.12 16.27 7.48
CA ASP A 141 -0.46 15.40 8.60
C ASP A 141 -1.98 15.23 8.79
N HIS A 142 -2.78 15.99 8.04
CA HIS A 142 -4.24 15.92 8.01
C HIS A 142 -4.76 15.96 6.57
N TYR A 143 -5.94 15.38 6.36
CA TYR A 143 -6.68 15.49 5.11
C TYR A 143 -8.18 15.41 5.37
N CYS A 144 -8.97 15.90 4.42
CA CYS A 144 -10.41 15.71 4.36
C CYS A 144 -10.88 15.69 2.91
N HIS A 145 -12.08 15.21 2.68
CA HIS A 145 -12.70 15.26 1.37
C HIS A 145 -12.89 16.73 0.90
N ILE A 146 -12.80 16.97 -0.41
CA ILE A 146 -12.84 18.34 -0.99
C ILE A 146 -14.12 19.10 -0.61
N ASN A 147 -15.24 18.39 -0.45
CA ASN A 147 -16.53 18.95 -0.08
C ASN A 147 -16.76 19.04 1.43
N GLU A 148 -15.81 18.57 2.25
CA GLU A 148 -15.94 18.65 3.71
C GLU A 148 -15.47 19.99 4.25
N HIS A 149 -16.18 20.50 5.26
CA HIS A 149 -15.89 21.73 5.99
C HIS A 149 -15.74 21.41 7.49
N ASN A 150 -14.65 20.74 7.83
CA ASN A 150 -14.34 20.42 9.21
C ASN A 150 -13.96 21.67 9.99
N TYR A 151 -14.29 21.73 11.29
CA TYR A 151 -13.99 22.89 12.15
C TYR A 151 -12.48 23.23 12.16
N TRP A 152 -11.62 22.22 12.07
CA TRP A 152 -10.16 22.37 12.08
C TRP A 152 -9.60 22.90 10.75
N THR A 153 -10.40 22.92 9.66
CA THR A 153 -9.97 23.54 8.38
C THR A 153 -10.25 25.03 8.34
N LYS A 154 -10.99 25.58 9.29
CA LYS A 154 -11.35 27.01 9.32
C LYS A 154 -10.10 27.87 9.42
N GLY A 155 -9.90 28.76 8.46
CA GLY A 155 -8.72 29.64 8.39
C GLY A 155 -7.43 28.93 7.95
N GLN A 156 -7.50 27.66 7.54
CA GLN A 156 -6.36 26.91 7.03
C GLN A 156 -6.40 26.84 5.51
N THR A 157 -5.23 26.93 4.89
CA THR A 157 -5.06 26.70 3.46
C THR A 157 -4.50 25.30 3.26
N PRO A 158 -5.08 24.46 2.37
CA PRO A 158 -4.51 23.17 2.06
C PRO A 158 -3.14 23.33 1.41
N VAL A 159 -2.17 22.54 1.84
CA VAL A 159 -0.82 22.52 1.25
C VAL A 159 -0.78 21.72 -0.06
N ARG A 160 -1.78 20.85 -0.28
CA ARG A 160 -1.92 20.04 -1.50
C ARG A 160 -3.39 19.65 -1.69
N VAL A 161 -3.78 19.47 -2.95
CA VAL A 161 -5.04 18.81 -3.33
C VAL A 161 -4.67 17.66 -4.26
N ILE A 162 -5.16 16.46 -3.97
CA ILE A 162 -4.95 15.25 -4.75
C ILE A 162 -6.31 14.56 -4.86
N ASP A 163 -6.77 14.38 -6.10
CA ASP A 163 -8.11 13.87 -6.40
C ASP A 163 -9.19 14.61 -5.59
N LYS A 164 -9.95 13.88 -4.77
CA LYS A 164 -11.02 14.46 -3.96
C LYS A 164 -10.60 14.76 -2.52
N HIS A 165 -9.30 14.83 -2.23
CA HIS A 165 -8.80 15.15 -0.89
C HIS A 165 -7.99 16.44 -0.86
N LYS A 166 -8.24 17.25 0.17
CA LYS A 166 -7.44 18.41 0.57
C LYS A 166 -6.52 18.00 1.71
N PHE A 167 -5.23 18.26 1.56
CA PHE A 167 -4.18 17.91 2.52
C PHE A 167 -3.69 19.14 3.26
N TYR A 168 -3.47 19.02 4.57
CA TYR A 168 -3.10 20.14 5.44
C TYR A 168 -1.92 19.74 6.32
N LYS A 169 -1.07 20.74 6.60
CA LYS A 169 0.03 20.62 7.57
C LYS A 169 -0.33 21.44 8.80
N LEU A 170 -0.93 20.82 9.79
CA LEU A 170 -1.44 21.49 10.99
C LEU A 170 -0.44 21.44 12.17
N ARG A 171 0.46 20.44 12.17
CA ARG A 171 1.49 20.30 13.19
C ARG A 171 2.82 20.84 12.69
N LYS A 172 3.49 21.64 13.54
CA LYS A 172 4.81 22.25 13.27
C LYS A 172 5.90 21.48 13.97
#